data_1ed9710a6048d7bae88b1fe8473ecc2f
#
_entry.id   1ed9710a6048d7bae88b1fe8473ecc2f
#
_cell.length_a   1.000
_cell.length_b   1.000
_cell.length_c   1.000
_cell.angle_alpha   90.00
_cell.angle_beta   90.00
_cell.angle_gamma   90.00
#
_symmetry.space_group_name_H-M   'P 1'
#
loop_
_entity.id
_entity.type
_entity.pdbx_description
1 polymer ?
#
loop_
_entity_poly.entity_id
_entity_poly.type
_entity_poly.pdbx_seq_one_letter_code
_entity_poly.pdbx_strand_id
1 'polypeptide(L)'
;MQISVTGHHVDVTDALKSYVDNKFERLERYFDNVINVHVILSVEKMRQKAEATMQVNGASVFADSVQEDMYAAIDVLTDRLDRQVLKHKEKMQSHRAGSGVKYAATE
;
A
#
# COMPACT_ATOMS: atom_id res chain seq x y z
N MET A 1 11.36 -1.27 -7.32
CA MET A 1 10.28 -1.90 -6.56
C MET A 1 9.78 -3.13 -7.30
N GLN A 2 9.61 -4.20 -6.59
CA GLN A 2 9.04 -5.42 -7.16
C GLN A 2 7.63 -5.58 -6.65
N ILE A 3 6.71 -5.89 -7.56
CA ILE A 3 5.30 -6.06 -7.21
C ILE A 3 4.89 -7.47 -7.58
N SER A 4 4.30 -8.19 -6.63
CA SER A 4 3.70 -9.48 -6.92
C SER A 4 2.21 -9.41 -6.58
N VAL A 5 1.39 -10.01 -7.42
CA VAL A 5 -0.06 -9.99 -7.27
C VAL A 5 -0.57 -11.43 -7.25
N THR A 6 -1.30 -11.77 -6.23
CA THR A 6 -1.87 -13.11 -6.07
C THR A 6 -3.39 -13.00 -5.96
N GLY A 7 -4.10 -13.92 -6.59
CA GLY A 7 -5.55 -13.95 -6.52
C GLY A 7 -6.03 -15.15 -5.72
N HIS A 8 -7.04 -14.94 -4.86
CA HIS A 8 -7.70 -16.00 -4.10
C HIS A 8 -9.17 -15.98 -4.47
N HIS A 9 -9.63 -17.02 -5.15
CA HIS A 9 -10.99 -17.12 -5.64
C HIS A 9 -11.32 -16.01 -6.64
N VAL A 10 -10.29 -15.52 -7.33
CA VAL A 10 -10.44 -14.51 -8.37
C VAL A 10 -9.24 -14.64 -9.30
N ASP A 11 -9.50 -14.48 -10.58
CA ASP A 11 -8.42 -14.50 -11.56
C ASP A 11 -7.78 -13.12 -11.64
N VAL A 12 -6.46 -13.10 -11.59
CA VAL A 12 -5.73 -11.86 -11.77
C VAL A 12 -5.55 -11.68 -13.28
N THR A 13 -6.46 -10.93 -13.87
CA THR A 13 -6.41 -10.67 -15.31
C THR A 13 -5.29 -9.68 -15.62
N ASP A 14 -4.94 -9.59 -16.89
CA ASP A 14 -3.93 -8.62 -17.32
C ASP A 14 -4.38 -7.20 -16.97
N ALA A 15 -5.69 -6.94 -17.09
CA ALA A 15 -6.23 -5.63 -16.77
C ALA A 15 -6.05 -5.30 -15.29
N LEU A 16 -6.32 -6.25 -14.42
CA LEU A 16 -6.16 -6.05 -12.99
C LEU A 16 -4.69 -5.85 -12.63
N LYS A 17 -3.83 -6.67 -13.22
CA LYS A 17 -2.40 -6.55 -12.94
C LYS A 17 -1.87 -5.20 -13.40
N SER A 18 -2.28 -4.75 -14.58
CA SER A 18 -1.87 -3.45 -15.10
C SER A 18 -2.37 -2.32 -14.19
N TYR A 19 -3.58 -2.46 -13.70
CA TYR A 19 -4.16 -1.45 -12.83
C TYR A 19 -3.37 -1.34 -11.52
N VAL A 20 -3.04 -2.48 -10.93
CA VAL A 20 -2.22 -2.52 -9.72
C VAL A 20 -0.85 -1.91 -10.01
N ASP A 21 -0.21 -2.33 -11.09
CA ASP A 21 1.11 -1.83 -11.43
C ASP A 21 1.11 -0.32 -11.60
N ASN A 22 0.11 0.22 -12.28
CA ASN A 22 0.02 1.65 -12.50
C ASN A 22 -0.19 2.43 -11.21
N LYS A 23 -1.03 1.90 -10.34
CA LYS A 23 -1.31 2.56 -9.07
C LYS A 23 -0.09 2.56 -8.16
N PHE A 24 0.60 1.43 -8.09
CA PHE A 24 1.76 1.32 -7.21
C PHE A 24 2.97 2.05 -7.78
N GLU A 25 3.03 2.23 -9.08
CA GLU A 25 4.08 3.02 -9.70
C GLU A 25 4.04 4.46 -9.20
N ARG A 26 2.85 4.97 -8.96
CA ARG A 26 2.70 6.30 -8.39
C ARG A 26 3.29 6.40 -7.00
N LEU A 27 3.08 5.37 -6.20
CA LEU A 27 3.67 5.33 -4.86
C LEU A 27 5.18 5.34 -4.94
N GLU A 28 5.73 4.60 -5.88
CA GLU A 28 7.17 4.52 -6.05
C GLU A 28 7.78 5.87 -6.40
N ARG A 29 7.05 6.69 -7.13
CA ARG A 29 7.54 8.02 -7.51
C ARG A 29 7.72 8.93 -6.31
N TYR A 30 6.89 8.78 -5.30
CA TYR A 30 6.94 9.63 -4.13
C TYR A 30 7.82 9.06 -3.03
N PHE A 31 8.02 7.75 -3.04
CA PHE A 31 8.73 7.06 -1.97
C PHE A 31 9.76 6.12 -2.56
N ASP A 32 11.00 6.56 -2.57
CA ASP A 32 12.08 5.75 -3.14
C ASP A 32 12.61 4.68 -2.20
N ASN A 33 12.02 4.55 -1.01
CA ASN A 33 12.42 3.53 -0.05
C ASN A 33 11.61 2.25 -0.14
N VAL A 34 10.71 2.15 -1.11
CA VAL A 34 9.88 0.97 -1.27
C VAL A 34 10.70 -0.13 -1.96
N ILE A 35 10.85 -1.26 -1.28
CA ILE A 35 11.64 -2.38 -1.77
C ILE A 35 10.78 -3.33 -2.57
N ASN A 36 9.69 -3.80 -1.99
CA ASN A 36 8.77 -4.67 -2.68
C ASN A 36 7.37 -4.54 -2.12
N VAL A 37 6.40 -5.03 -2.89
CA VAL A 37 4.99 -5.01 -2.53
C VAL A 37 4.39 -6.35 -2.89
N HIS A 38 3.65 -6.93 -1.97
CA HIS A 38 2.89 -8.14 -2.23
C HIS A 38 1.41 -7.82 -2.10
N VAL A 39 0.69 -7.97 -3.19
CA VAL A 39 -0.74 -7.65 -3.25
C VAL A 39 -1.54 -8.92 -3.35
N ILE A 40 -2.56 -9.04 -2.53
CA ILE A 40 -3.47 -10.18 -2.57
C ILE A 40 -4.87 -9.67 -2.86
N LEU A 41 -5.46 -10.17 -3.94
CA LEU A 41 -6.82 -9.85 -4.33
C LEU A 41 -7.69 -11.06 -4.04
N SER A 42 -8.80 -10.85 -3.35
CA SER A 42 -9.68 -11.96 -3.03
C SER A 42 -11.14 -11.55 -3.18
N VAL A 43 -11.98 -12.54 -3.47
CA VAL A 43 -13.41 -12.33 -3.61
C VAL A 43 -14.11 -13.33 -2.74
N GLU A 44 -15.03 -12.84 -1.92
CA GLU A 44 -15.88 -13.69 -1.09
C GLU A 44 -17.30 -13.15 -1.17
N LYS A 45 -18.15 -13.88 -1.86
CA LYS A 45 -19.53 -13.46 -2.12
C LYS A 45 -19.52 -12.13 -2.86
N MET A 46 -20.14 -11.10 -2.29
CA MET A 46 -20.19 -9.78 -2.92
C MET A 46 -19.04 -8.88 -2.49
N ARG A 47 -18.15 -9.39 -1.68
CA ARG A 47 -17.08 -8.57 -1.12
C ARG A 47 -15.80 -8.80 -1.89
N GLN A 48 -15.22 -7.73 -2.39
CA GLN A 48 -13.96 -7.79 -3.11
C GLN A 48 -12.90 -7.09 -2.28
N LYS A 49 -11.88 -7.85 -1.92
CA LYS A 49 -10.87 -7.39 -1.01
C LYS A 49 -9.53 -7.26 -1.71
N ALA A 50 -8.86 -6.15 -1.45
CA ALA A 50 -7.49 -5.95 -1.88
C ALA A 50 -6.66 -5.67 -0.65
N GLU A 51 -5.56 -6.40 -0.50
CA GLU A 51 -4.65 -6.18 0.63
C GLU A 51 -3.23 -6.20 0.13
N ALA A 52 -2.36 -5.49 0.82
CA ALA A 52 -0.97 -5.42 0.41
C ALA A 52 -0.06 -5.26 1.61
N THR A 53 1.08 -5.93 1.52
CA THR A 53 2.18 -5.72 2.43
C THR A 53 3.28 -5.04 1.63
N MET A 54 3.71 -3.90 2.09
CA MET A 54 4.73 -3.12 1.40
C MET A 54 5.96 -3.07 2.30
N GLN A 55 7.09 -3.49 1.75
CA GLN A 55 8.34 -3.45 2.49
C GLN A 55 9.07 -2.16 2.15
N VAL A 56 9.27 -1.34 3.16
CA VAL A 56 10.03 -0.11 3.00
C VAL A 56 11.30 -0.25 3.84
N ASN A 57 12.19 0.70 3.67
CA ASN A 57 13.46 0.67 4.39
C ASN A 57 13.20 0.68 5.89
N GLY A 58 13.52 -0.42 6.54
CA GLY A 58 13.42 -0.53 8.00
C GLY A 58 12.06 -0.86 8.56
N ALA A 59 11.06 -1.15 7.70
CA ALA A 59 9.72 -1.44 8.20
C ALA A 59 8.86 -2.13 7.16
N SER A 60 7.75 -2.68 7.62
CA SER A 60 6.71 -3.21 6.74
C SER A 60 5.43 -2.44 6.99
N VAL A 61 4.74 -2.13 5.92
CA VAL A 61 3.48 -1.40 5.98
C VAL A 61 2.38 -2.29 5.39
N PHE A 62 1.27 -2.40 6.08
CA PHE A 62 0.16 -3.23 5.64
C PHE A 62 -1.11 -2.41 5.54
N ALA A 63 -1.91 -2.67 4.52
CA ALA A 63 -3.23 -2.08 4.40
C ALA A 63 -4.15 -3.03 3.66
N ASP A 64 -5.45 -2.82 3.81
CA ASP A 64 -6.44 -3.59 3.08
C ASP A 64 -7.65 -2.72 2.80
N SER A 65 -8.51 -3.22 1.93
CA SER A 65 -9.72 -2.52 1.55
C SER A 65 -10.73 -3.53 1.04
N VAL A 66 -12.00 -3.38 1.44
CA VAL A 66 -13.08 -4.22 0.95
C VAL A 66 -14.11 -3.32 0.31
N GLN A 67 -14.44 -3.60 -0.95
CA GLN A 67 -15.39 -2.82 -1.71
C GLN A 67 -16.26 -3.75 -2.54
N GLU A 68 -17.23 -3.20 -3.25
CA GLU A 68 -18.08 -3.99 -4.13
C GLU A 68 -17.43 -4.21 -5.49
N ASP A 69 -16.38 -3.48 -5.79
CA ASP A 69 -15.68 -3.55 -7.06
C ASP A 69 -14.18 -3.65 -6.79
N MET A 70 -13.51 -4.54 -7.52
CA MET A 70 -12.09 -4.77 -7.28
C MET A 70 -11.24 -3.54 -7.60
N TYR A 71 -11.60 -2.79 -8.65
CA TYR A 71 -10.83 -1.59 -8.98
C TYR A 71 -10.97 -0.55 -7.88
N ALA A 72 -12.17 -0.43 -7.32
CA ALA A 72 -12.38 0.47 -6.19
C ALA A 72 -11.59 0.00 -4.97
N ALA A 73 -11.52 -1.32 -4.76
CA ALA A 73 -10.76 -1.87 -3.65
C ALA A 73 -9.28 -1.52 -3.79
N ILE A 74 -8.74 -1.62 -5.00
CA ILE A 74 -7.35 -1.29 -5.26
C ILE A 74 -7.11 0.20 -5.04
N ASP A 75 -8.02 1.04 -5.49
CA ASP A 75 -7.90 2.50 -5.31
C ASP A 75 -7.81 2.86 -3.83
N VAL A 76 -8.72 2.34 -3.03
CA VAL A 76 -8.74 2.63 -1.61
C VAL A 76 -7.51 2.05 -0.92
N LEU A 77 -7.09 0.86 -1.36
CA LEU A 77 -5.89 0.23 -0.82
C LEU A 77 -4.66 1.12 -1.01
N THR A 78 -4.45 1.60 -2.23
CA THR A 78 -3.28 2.41 -2.51
C THR A 78 -3.34 3.74 -1.78
N ASP A 79 -4.54 4.29 -1.62
CA ASP A 79 -4.71 5.52 -0.86
C ASP A 79 -4.31 5.33 0.61
N ARG A 80 -4.70 4.19 1.17
CA ARG A 80 -4.36 3.88 2.57
C ARG A 80 -2.87 3.64 2.74
N LEU A 81 -2.26 2.95 1.78
CA LEU A 81 -0.81 2.73 1.81
C LEU A 81 -0.06 4.03 1.68
N ASP A 82 -0.53 4.90 0.80
CA ASP A 82 0.08 6.21 0.59
C ASP A 82 0.15 6.98 1.90
N ARG A 83 -0.94 6.99 2.63
CA ARG A 83 -1.00 7.68 3.92
C ARG A 83 -0.08 7.08 4.94
N GLN A 84 0.00 5.76 4.98
CA GLN A 84 0.85 5.08 5.94
C GLN A 84 2.34 5.30 5.64
N VAL A 85 2.70 5.26 4.36
CA VAL A 85 4.09 5.46 3.98
C VAL A 85 4.50 6.90 4.25
N LEU A 86 3.61 7.84 3.97
CA LEU A 86 3.87 9.25 4.26
C LEU A 86 4.09 9.46 5.76
N LYS A 87 3.24 8.85 6.56
CA LYS A 87 3.36 8.93 8.00
C LYS A 87 4.68 8.38 8.48
N HIS A 88 5.09 7.26 7.94
CA HIS A 88 6.35 6.63 8.28
C HIS A 88 7.52 7.56 7.91
N LYS A 89 7.44 8.16 6.75
CA LYS A 89 8.46 9.07 6.28
C LYS A 89 8.57 10.29 7.18
N GLU A 90 7.45 10.84 7.58
CA GLU A 90 7.43 11.99 8.48
C GLU A 90 8.01 11.65 9.84
N LYS A 91 7.69 10.48 10.33
CA LYS A 91 8.23 10.02 11.60
C LYS A 91 9.73 9.89 11.54
N MET A 92 10.23 9.33 10.47
CA MET A 92 11.66 9.17 10.27
C MET A 92 12.36 10.53 10.22
N GLN A 93 11.77 11.46 9.50
CA GLN A 93 12.35 12.79 9.37
C GLN A 93 12.35 13.54 10.69
N SER A 94 11.25 13.48 11.41
CA SER A 94 11.15 14.11 12.72
C SER A 94 12.18 13.56 13.69
N HIS A 95 12.31 12.25 13.69
CA HIS A 95 13.24 11.57 14.55
C HIS A 95 14.68 11.99 14.23
N ARG A 96 14.98 12.07 12.95
CA ARG A 96 16.31 12.44 12.49
C ARG A 96 16.67 13.87 12.88
N ALA A 97 15.68 14.75 12.85
CA ALA A 97 15.88 16.16 13.19
C ALA A 97 16.14 16.37 14.67
N GLY A 98 15.89 15.35 15.47
CA GLY A 98 16.14 15.47 16.89
C GLY A 98 15.10 16.26 17.65
N SER A 99 14.14 16.79 16.97
CA SER A 99 13.07 17.54 17.58
C SER A 99 11.76 16.79 17.53
N GLY A 100 11.85 15.52 17.29
CA GLY A 100 10.67 14.69 17.13
C GLY A 100 9.83 14.54 18.37
N VAL A 101 10.36 14.94 19.49
CA VAL A 101 9.64 14.82 20.75
C VAL A 101 8.26 15.44 20.67
N LYS A 102 8.19 16.60 20.12
CA LYS A 102 6.92 17.28 20.04
C LYS A 102 5.92 16.58 19.15
N TYR A 103 6.44 16.05 18.07
CA TYR A 103 5.56 15.39 17.13
C TYR A 103 5.03 14.09 17.65
N ALA A 104 5.84 13.41 18.40
CA ALA A 104 5.39 12.18 19.03
C ALA A 104 4.22 12.46 19.94
N ALA A 105 4.26 13.58 20.60
CA ALA A 105 3.20 13.95 21.52
C ALA A 105 1.90 14.26 20.80
N THR A 106 2.00 14.78 19.62
CA THR A 106 0.80 15.18 18.87
C THR A 106 0.16 14.03 18.12
N GLU A 107 0.82 12.93 18.08
CA GLU A 107 0.24 11.78 17.45
C GLU A 107 -0.79 11.14 18.32
#